data_dc375819a860f15557ff6c00901bc845
#
_entry.id   dc375819a860f15557ff6c00901bc845
#
_cell.length_a   1.000
_cell.length_b   1.000
_cell.length_c   1.000
_cell.angle_alpha   90.00
_cell.angle_beta   90.00
_cell.angle_gamma   90.00
#
_symmetry.space_group_name_H-M   'P 1'
#
loop_
_entity.id
_entity.type
_entity.pdbx_description
1 polymer ?
#
loop_
_entity_poly.entity_id
_entity_poly.type
_entity_poly.pdbx_seq_one_letter_code
_entity_poly.pdbx_strand_id
1 'polypeptide(L)'
;MPENFKNFIAGEWVAPRTGAYFENRNPADSDDVIGCFPRSGPDDVTRAIASARRGFAQWSKTPAPLRGEVLHRVGDLLVQRKEDIARAMTREMGKVLAETRGDVQEGIDTAHYAHTEGRRLFGRTVPSELRNKWAMSFRRPIGVAGLITPFNFPLAIPTWKMFPALLCGNAVIFKPAEDVPHTAHLLVEILLEAGLPPEVVQLVHGEGSVVGKAMVEHPEVPVVSFTGSTETGSVIGATCGRMHKRLSLEMGGKNAMLVMEDADLDLALEGALWGAFGTTGQRCTATSRLVVHERVHDQLVKMVCDRAERLRLGPGLDAKTDVGPLINEDARKKVEYYVGVGRDEGAQVLIGGERPTGKGLERGWFYKPTVLAGVRAGMRVEQEEIFGPVLSVIKVGSLDEAVAVNNDVKYGLSSSLYTRDVNAAFGAMGELDTGITYVNAPTIGAEAHLPFGGVKQTGNGHREGGWEVYDFYSETKVIYVDFSGKLQRAQIDTEI
;
A
#
# COMPACT_ATOMS: atom_id res chain seq x y z
N MET A 1 3.15 33.54 -5.20
CA MET A 1 4.19 32.54 -4.87
C MET A 1 3.46 31.32 -4.33
N PRO A 2 3.86 30.10 -4.66
CA PRO A 2 3.25 28.92 -4.09
C PRO A 2 3.36 28.92 -2.55
N GLU A 3 2.40 28.31 -1.86
CA GLU A 3 2.38 28.20 -0.41
C GLU A 3 3.54 27.34 0.11
N ASN A 4 4.16 27.77 1.23
CA ASN A 4 5.14 26.97 1.93
C ASN A 4 4.47 26.18 3.05
N PHE A 5 4.30 24.88 2.84
CA PHE A 5 3.82 23.93 3.85
C PHE A 5 4.90 23.67 4.91
N LYS A 6 4.52 22.98 5.96
CA LYS A 6 5.39 22.74 7.11
C LYS A 6 5.34 21.28 7.55
N ASN A 7 6.36 20.84 8.29
CA ASN A 7 6.29 19.62 9.09
C ASN A 7 5.34 19.81 10.26
N PHE A 8 4.72 18.73 10.74
CA PHE A 8 4.02 18.73 12.02
C PHE A 8 4.88 18.00 13.05
N ILE A 9 5.51 18.75 13.96
CA ILE A 9 6.45 18.23 14.96
C ILE A 9 6.17 18.89 16.32
N ALA A 10 6.04 18.08 17.35
CA ALA A 10 5.85 18.52 18.73
C ALA A 10 4.59 19.39 18.93
N GLY A 11 3.52 19.06 18.21
CA GLY A 11 2.24 19.75 18.30
C GLY A 11 2.15 21.04 17.50
N GLU A 12 3.16 21.35 16.68
CA GLU A 12 3.24 22.61 15.93
C GLU A 12 3.59 22.36 14.46
N TRP A 13 3.05 23.20 13.56
CA TRP A 13 3.49 23.29 12.18
C TRP A 13 4.78 24.11 12.08
N VAL A 14 5.88 23.44 11.79
CA VAL A 14 7.24 24.05 11.82
C VAL A 14 7.96 23.94 10.47
N ALA A 15 8.75 24.94 10.15
CA ALA A 15 9.67 24.91 9.00
C ALA A 15 10.77 23.84 9.22
N PRO A 16 11.34 23.28 8.13
CA PRO A 16 12.45 22.34 8.26
C PRO A 16 13.69 23.02 8.85
N ARG A 17 14.46 22.31 9.66
CA ARG A 17 15.72 22.82 10.21
C ARG A 17 16.75 23.20 9.15
N THR A 18 16.69 22.53 8.01
CA THR A 18 17.54 22.82 6.85
C THR A 18 17.23 24.17 6.18
N GLY A 19 16.01 24.72 6.40
CA GLY A 19 15.50 25.88 5.67
C GLY A 19 15.18 25.59 4.19
N ALA A 20 15.38 24.35 3.71
CA ALA A 20 15.19 23.96 2.32
C ALA A 20 13.79 23.41 2.06
N TYR A 21 13.29 23.64 0.83
CA TYR A 21 11.99 23.19 0.36
C TYR A 21 12.12 22.53 -1.02
N PHE A 22 11.15 21.71 -1.38
CA PHE A 22 10.98 21.19 -2.74
C PHE A 22 9.56 21.51 -3.23
N GLU A 23 9.41 21.70 -4.52
CA GLU A 23 8.11 21.93 -5.13
C GLU A 23 7.39 20.61 -5.38
N ASN A 24 6.10 20.57 -5.02
CA ASN A 24 5.16 19.53 -5.44
C ASN A 24 4.36 20.07 -6.63
N ARG A 25 4.30 19.29 -7.71
CA ARG A 25 3.70 19.69 -8.98
C ARG A 25 2.65 18.69 -9.43
N ASN A 26 1.66 19.21 -10.14
CA ASN A 26 0.62 18.38 -10.76
C ASN A 26 1.23 17.55 -11.92
N PRO A 27 1.17 16.21 -11.87
CA PRO A 27 1.73 15.37 -12.91
C PRO A 27 1.02 15.49 -14.27
N ALA A 28 -0.20 16.04 -14.31
CA ALA A 28 -0.92 16.34 -15.54
C ALA A 28 -0.51 17.66 -16.19
N ASP A 29 0.08 18.59 -15.41
CA ASP A 29 0.57 19.89 -15.88
C ASP A 29 1.77 20.32 -15.00
N SER A 30 2.97 20.11 -15.49
CA SER A 30 4.21 20.43 -14.75
C SER A 30 4.40 21.91 -14.43
N ASP A 31 3.63 22.81 -15.04
CA ASP A 31 3.62 24.24 -14.72
C ASP A 31 2.71 24.57 -13.52
N ASP A 32 1.81 23.64 -13.15
CA ASP A 32 0.91 23.78 -11.99
C ASP A 32 1.63 23.35 -10.70
N VAL A 33 2.15 24.33 -9.95
CA VAL A 33 2.77 24.10 -8.64
C VAL A 33 1.69 24.05 -7.56
N ILE A 34 1.60 22.92 -6.86
CA ILE A 34 0.65 22.71 -5.75
C ILE A 34 1.10 23.44 -4.50
N GLY A 35 2.39 23.34 -4.18
CA GLY A 35 3.00 23.99 -3.03
C GLY A 35 4.49 23.66 -2.89
N CYS A 36 5.12 24.26 -1.89
CA CYS A 36 6.50 23.96 -1.49
C CYS A 36 6.49 23.22 -0.15
N PHE A 37 7.14 22.07 -0.09
CA PHE A 37 7.17 21.21 1.09
C PHE A 37 8.56 21.08 1.68
N PRO A 38 8.68 20.82 3.01
CA PRO A 38 9.96 20.75 3.70
C PRO A 38 10.91 19.69 3.13
N ARG A 39 12.15 20.07 2.84
CA ARG A 39 13.25 19.14 2.61
C ARG A 39 14.00 18.93 3.92
N SER A 40 13.40 18.12 4.80
CA SER A 40 13.87 17.91 6.17
C SER A 40 15.18 17.14 6.25
N GLY A 41 15.87 17.29 7.38
CA GLY A 41 17.08 16.58 7.72
C GLY A 41 16.93 15.64 8.93
N PRO A 42 18.02 14.96 9.35
CA PRO A 42 18.01 14.05 10.53
C PRO A 42 17.61 14.74 11.84
N ASP A 43 17.91 16.03 12.01
CA ASP A 43 17.55 16.79 13.20
C ASP A 43 16.03 16.94 13.36
N ASP A 44 15.29 17.10 12.25
CA ASP A 44 13.82 17.15 12.27
C ASP A 44 13.26 15.80 12.71
N VAL A 45 13.84 14.69 12.21
CA VAL A 45 13.47 13.31 12.60
C VAL A 45 13.72 13.10 14.09
N THR A 46 14.87 13.48 14.61
CA THR A 46 15.22 13.34 16.03
C THR A 46 14.22 14.09 16.93
N ARG A 47 13.85 15.33 16.54
CA ARG A 47 12.83 16.11 17.27
C ARG A 47 11.45 15.45 17.21
N ALA A 48 11.06 14.93 16.06
CA ALA A 48 9.81 14.21 15.88
C ALA A 48 9.75 12.96 16.78
N ILE A 49 10.83 12.18 16.83
CA ILE A 49 10.94 10.98 17.67
C ILE A 49 10.82 11.35 19.16
N ALA A 50 11.53 12.37 19.61
CA ALA A 50 11.47 12.82 21.00
C ALA A 50 10.04 13.26 21.40
N SER A 51 9.31 13.91 20.50
CA SER A 51 7.90 14.27 20.71
C SER A 51 7.01 13.03 20.71
N ALA A 52 7.13 12.15 19.73
CA ALA A 52 6.34 10.91 19.64
C ALA A 52 6.48 10.05 20.91
N ARG A 53 7.66 10.01 21.51
CA ARG A 53 7.88 9.32 22.80
C ARG A 53 7.07 9.91 23.94
N ARG A 54 6.97 11.25 24.03
CA ARG A 54 6.11 11.90 25.04
C ARG A 54 4.64 11.60 24.77
N GLY A 55 4.21 11.71 23.50
CA GLY A 55 2.86 11.35 23.10
C GLY A 55 2.53 9.89 23.41
N PHE A 56 3.45 8.97 23.16
CA PHE A 56 3.31 7.55 23.50
C PHE A 56 3.10 7.34 25.00
N ALA A 57 3.85 8.02 25.86
CA ALA A 57 3.75 7.87 27.31
C ALA A 57 2.34 8.20 27.87
N GLN A 58 1.57 9.03 27.18
CA GLN A 58 0.19 9.37 27.52
C GLN A 58 -0.81 8.48 26.75
N TRP A 59 -0.65 8.37 25.43
CA TRP A 59 -1.59 7.66 24.55
C TRP A 59 -1.69 6.17 24.85
N SER A 60 -0.58 5.54 25.20
CA SER A 60 -0.54 4.13 25.60
C SER A 60 -1.39 3.79 26.83
N LYS A 61 -1.67 4.77 27.67
CA LYS A 61 -2.52 4.64 28.87
C LYS A 61 -4.00 4.91 28.60
N THR A 62 -4.33 5.51 27.44
CA THR A 62 -5.71 5.71 27.03
C THR A 62 -6.34 4.35 26.70
N PRO A 63 -7.51 3.99 27.24
CA PRO A 63 -8.18 2.74 26.92
C PRO A 63 -8.41 2.58 25.40
N ALA A 64 -8.21 1.36 24.88
CA ALA A 64 -8.35 1.10 23.44
C ALA A 64 -9.72 1.51 22.85
N PRO A 65 -10.86 1.29 23.55
CA PRO A 65 -12.15 1.80 23.05
C PRO A 65 -12.17 3.32 22.87
N LEU A 66 -11.52 4.09 23.76
CA LEU A 66 -11.48 5.55 23.65
C LEU A 66 -10.55 6.00 22.50
N ARG A 67 -9.46 5.27 22.24
CA ARG A 67 -8.65 5.48 21.05
C ARG A 67 -9.48 5.23 19.78
N GLY A 68 -10.32 4.20 19.79
CA GLY A 68 -11.27 3.91 18.73
C GLY A 68 -12.27 5.03 18.47
N GLU A 69 -12.76 5.73 19.53
CA GLU A 69 -13.67 6.87 19.34
C GLU A 69 -12.99 8.05 18.61
N VAL A 70 -11.68 8.24 18.76
CA VAL A 70 -10.94 9.23 17.95
C VAL A 70 -10.95 8.81 16.49
N LEU A 71 -10.66 7.53 16.19
CA LEU A 71 -10.65 7.02 14.82
C LEU A 71 -12.05 7.04 14.17
N HIS A 72 -13.12 6.84 14.96
CA HIS A 72 -14.48 7.02 14.48
C HIS A 72 -14.70 8.45 13.97
N ARG A 73 -14.32 9.46 14.78
CA ARG A 73 -14.42 10.86 14.35
C ARG A 73 -13.55 11.18 13.12
N VAL A 74 -12.38 10.53 12.99
CA VAL A 74 -11.56 10.62 11.76
C VAL A 74 -12.36 10.14 10.55
N GLY A 75 -13.03 8.99 10.66
CA GLY A 75 -13.88 8.45 9.61
C GLY A 75 -15.00 9.43 9.21
N ASP A 76 -15.70 10.02 10.19
CA ASP A 76 -16.76 11.00 9.96
C ASP A 76 -16.23 12.27 9.24
N LEU A 77 -15.06 12.77 9.64
CA LEU A 77 -14.42 13.92 8.99
C LEU A 77 -13.96 13.59 7.56
N LEU A 78 -13.45 12.39 7.33
CA LEU A 78 -13.12 11.92 5.98
C LEU A 78 -14.36 11.84 5.10
N VAL A 79 -15.51 11.38 5.63
CA VAL A 79 -16.79 11.38 4.90
C VAL A 79 -17.18 12.82 4.51
N GLN A 80 -17.12 13.75 5.45
CA GLN A 80 -17.50 15.15 5.22
C GLN A 80 -16.60 15.83 4.18
N ARG A 81 -15.30 15.51 4.15
CA ARG A 81 -14.31 16.15 3.28
C ARG A 81 -13.92 15.29 2.06
N LYS A 82 -14.66 14.20 1.80
CA LYS A 82 -14.30 13.21 0.79
C LYS A 82 -14.01 13.83 -0.58
N GLU A 83 -14.87 14.69 -1.04
CA GLU A 83 -14.75 15.30 -2.37
C GLU A 83 -13.55 16.25 -2.46
N ASP A 84 -13.30 17.06 -1.44
CA ASP A 84 -12.19 18.01 -1.40
C ASP A 84 -10.85 17.29 -1.38
N ILE A 85 -10.73 16.24 -0.53
CA ILE A 85 -9.54 15.41 -0.46
C ILE A 85 -9.30 14.67 -1.77
N ALA A 86 -10.36 14.09 -2.37
CA ALA A 86 -10.26 13.38 -3.63
C ALA A 86 -9.76 14.29 -4.76
N ARG A 87 -10.25 15.53 -4.84
CA ARG A 87 -9.81 16.53 -5.82
C ARG A 87 -8.36 16.96 -5.58
N ALA A 88 -7.98 17.23 -4.34
CA ALA A 88 -6.61 17.54 -3.97
C ALA A 88 -5.66 16.40 -4.38
N MET A 89 -6.02 15.16 -4.06
CA MET A 89 -5.28 13.95 -4.41
C MET A 89 -5.18 13.75 -5.92
N THR A 90 -6.26 13.97 -6.69
CA THR A 90 -6.24 13.89 -8.15
C THR A 90 -5.24 14.89 -8.74
N ARG A 91 -5.22 16.13 -8.23
CA ARG A 91 -4.28 17.15 -8.68
C ARG A 91 -2.84 16.79 -8.35
N GLU A 92 -2.60 16.14 -7.20
CA GLU A 92 -1.26 15.81 -6.69
C GLU A 92 -0.70 14.51 -7.30
N MET A 93 -1.52 13.46 -7.39
CA MET A 93 -1.10 12.12 -7.82
C MET A 93 -1.41 11.85 -9.30
N GLY A 94 -2.40 12.51 -9.88
CA GLY A 94 -2.77 12.43 -11.29
C GLY A 94 -3.83 11.38 -11.64
N LYS A 95 -4.15 10.42 -10.79
CA LYS A 95 -5.21 9.45 -11.07
C LYS A 95 -6.59 10.10 -11.16
N VAL A 96 -7.51 9.47 -11.90
CA VAL A 96 -8.82 10.03 -12.16
C VAL A 96 -9.66 10.17 -10.88
N LEU A 97 -10.57 11.16 -10.85
CA LEU A 97 -11.33 11.51 -9.66
C LEU A 97 -12.17 10.35 -9.09
N ALA A 98 -12.65 9.45 -9.94
CA ALA A 98 -13.36 8.25 -9.49
C ALA A 98 -12.48 7.35 -8.61
N GLU A 99 -11.18 7.20 -8.96
CA GLU A 99 -10.22 6.38 -8.23
C GLU A 99 -9.76 7.06 -6.94
N THR A 100 -9.60 8.38 -6.93
CA THR A 100 -9.25 9.10 -5.69
C THR A 100 -10.39 9.12 -4.70
N ARG A 101 -11.65 9.16 -5.17
CA ARG A 101 -12.82 8.94 -4.30
C ARG A 101 -12.81 7.54 -3.68
N GLY A 102 -12.35 6.53 -4.42
CA GLY A 102 -12.14 5.17 -3.92
C GLY A 102 -11.05 5.10 -2.86
N ASP A 103 -9.92 5.77 -3.09
CA ASP A 103 -8.81 5.87 -2.13
C ASP A 103 -9.28 6.51 -0.80
N VAL A 104 -10.05 7.62 -0.88
CA VAL A 104 -10.62 8.24 0.33
C VAL A 104 -11.64 7.33 1.00
N GLN A 105 -12.48 6.61 0.21
CA GLN A 105 -13.43 5.65 0.77
C GLN A 105 -12.73 4.57 1.57
N GLU A 106 -11.63 4.04 1.07
CA GLU A 106 -10.85 3.01 1.76
C GLU A 106 -10.27 3.53 3.09
N GLY A 107 -9.84 4.80 3.13
CA GLY A 107 -9.45 5.45 4.39
C GLY A 107 -10.61 5.57 5.38
N ILE A 108 -11.83 5.88 4.91
CA ILE A 108 -13.05 5.92 5.72
C ILE A 108 -13.36 4.54 6.29
N ASP A 109 -13.34 3.50 5.45
CA ASP A 109 -13.65 2.13 5.85
C ASP A 109 -12.64 1.61 6.87
N THR A 110 -11.36 1.92 6.66
CA THR A 110 -10.28 1.58 7.61
C THR A 110 -10.46 2.28 8.97
N ALA A 111 -10.88 3.55 8.97
CA ALA A 111 -11.13 4.28 10.23
C ALA A 111 -12.28 3.65 11.03
N HIS A 112 -13.39 3.35 10.36
CA HIS A 112 -14.55 2.71 10.99
C HIS A 112 -14.24 1.28 11.43
N TYR A 113 -13.51 0.51 10.63
CA TYR A 113 -13.05 -0.82 11.03
C TYR A 113 -12.17 -0.76 12.27
N ALA A 114 -11.15 0.10 12.26
CA ALA A 114 -10.24 0.29 13.39
C ALA A 114 -10.97 0.73 14.68
N HIS A 115 -12.00 1.58 14.57
CA HIS A 115 -12.85 1.94 15.71
C HIS A 115 -13.42 0.70 16.42
N THR A 116 -13.97 -0.25 15.62
CA THR A 116 -14.59 -1.45 16.22
C THR A 116 -13.56 -2.37 16.85
N GLU A 117 -12.35 -2.42 16.32
CA GLU A 117 -11.26 -3.27 16.82
C GLU A 117 -10.71 -2.81 18.17
N GLY A 118 -10.99 -1.57 18.58
CA GLY A 118 -10.69 -1.08 19.93
C GLY A 118 -11.31 -1.92 21.06
N ARG A 119 -12.39 -2.64 20.76
CA ARG A 119 -13.06 -3.58 21.69
C ARG A 119 -12.70 -5.03 21.46
N ARG A 120 -11.79 -5.32 20.51
CA ARG A 120 -11.39 -6.66 20.07
C ARG A 120 -9.88 -6.93 20.17
N LEU A 121 -9.13 -6.09 20.88
CA LEU A 121 -7.73 -6.37 21.22
C LEU A 121 -7.67 -7.46 22.29
N PHE A 122 -8.04 -8.68 21.92
CA PHE A 122 -8.24 -9.78 22.86
C PHE A 122 -6.93 -10.29 23.45
N GLY A 123 -6.98 -10.56 24.76
CA GLY A 123 -6.09 -11.50 25.42
C GLY A 123 -6.81 -12.83 25.68
N ARG A 124 -6.13 -13.74 26.36
CA ARG A 124 -6.66 -15.04 26.74
C ARG A 124 -6.50 -15.24 28.23
N THR A 125 -7.50 -15.82 28.89
CA THR A 125 -7.36 -16.39 30.22
C THR A 125 -7.37 -17.92 30.07
N VAL A 126 -6.36 -18.58 30.61
CA VAL A 126 -6.16 -20.03 30.45
C VAL A 126 -5.90 -20.66 31.82
N PRO A 127 -6.22 -21.96 32.01
CA PRO A 127 -5.88 -22.70 33.23
C PRO A 127 -4.36 -22.70 33.44
N SER A 128 -3.94 -22.64 34.71
CA SER A 128 -2.57 -22.92 35.11
C SER A 128 -2.38 -24.39 35.43
N GLU A 129 -1.19 -24.92 35.23
CA GLU A 129 -0.79 -26.26 35.71
C GLU A 129 -0.72 -26.35 37.25
N LEU A 130 -0.65 -25.19 37.93
CA LEU A 130 -0.54 -25.10 39.37
C LEU A 130 -1.86 -24.67 39.99
N ARG A 131 -2.20 -25.21 41.17
CA ARG A 131 -3.42 -24.87 41.92
C ARG A 131 -3.37 -23.44 42.43
N ASN A 132 -4.54 -22.79 42.54
CA ASN A 132 -4.65 -21.43 43.04
C ASN A 132 -3.79 -20.41 42.29
N LYS A 133 -3.72 -20.57 40.95
CA LYS A 133 -2.94 -19.70 40.08
C LYS A 133 -3.74 -19.41 38.79
N TRP A 134 -3.79 -18.15 38.42
CA TRP A 134 -4.37 -17.72 37.15
C TRP A 134 -3.29 -17.34 36.17
N ALA A 135 -3.51 -17.67 34.90
CA ALA A 135 -2.67 -17.28 33.79
C ALA A 135 -3.50 -16.52 32.75
N MET A 136 -3.03 -15.35 32.35
CA MET A 136 -3.70 -14.55 31.35
C MET A 136 -2.71 -13.82 30.48
N SER A 137 -3.15 -13.44 29.28
CA SER A 137 -2.40 -12.58 28.38
C SER A 137 -3.25 -11.37 27.98
N PHE A 138 -2.59 -10.29 27.62
CA PHE A 138 -3.22 -9.13 27.00
C PHE A 138 -2.28 -8.47 26.01
N ARG A 139 -2.84 -7.65 25.10
CA ARG A 139 -2.09 -6.89 24.09
C ARG A 139 -1.64 -5.57 24.68
N ARG A 140 -0.39 -5.18 24.45
CA ARG A 140 0.13 -3.87 24.84
C ARG A 140 0.80 -3.16 23.66
N PRO A 141 0.83 -1.82 23.63
CA PRO A 141 1.56 -1.06 22.63
C PRO A 141 3.07 -1.29 22.73
N ILE A 142 3.78 -1.05 21.63
CA ILE A 142 5.22 -1.28 21.51
C ILE A 142 6.01 0.01 21.75
N GLY A 143 5.56 1.16 21.19
CA GLY A 143 6.28 2.41 21.30
C GLY A 143 5.98 3.39 20.18
N VAL A 144 7.03 3.87 19.52
CA VAL A 144 6.94 4.74 18.34
C VAL A 144 7.00 3.90 17.08
N ALA A 145 6.01 4.06 16.20
CA ALA A 145 5.96 3.42 14.89
C ALA A 145 6.40 4.41 13.79
N GLY A 146 7.41 4.05 13.02
CA GLY A 146 7.83 4.76 11.83
C GLY A 146 7.09 4.26 10.61
N LEU A 147 6.33 5.13 9.94
CA LEU A 147 5.50 4.80 8.78
C LEU A 147 6.07 5.49 7.54
N ILE A 148 6.44 4.70 6.54
CA ILE A 148 6.97 5.17 5.25
C ILE A 148 6.05 4.66 4.16
N THR A 149 5.44 5.57 3.38
CA THR A 149 4.40 5.24 2.41
C THR A 149 4.73 5.71 1.01
N PRO A 150 4.24 4.99 -0.02
CA PRO A 150 4.43 5.35 -1.42
C PRO A 150 3.43 6.42 -1.88
N PHE A 151 3.52 6.77 -3.16
CA PHE A 151 2.72 7.82 -3.77
C PHE A 151 1.36 7.37 -4.33
N ASN A 152 1.20 6.07 -4.64
CA ASN A 152 0.11 5.60 -5.49
C ASN A 152 -1.27 5.52 -4.80
N PHE A 153 -1.30 5.36 -3.46
CA PHE A 153 -2.49 5.45 -2.62
C PHE A 153 -2.18 6.32 -1.40
N PRO A 154 -2.16 7.66 -1.59
CA PRO A 154 -1.61 8.59 -0.60
C PRO A 154 -2.51 8.80 0.62
N LEU A 155 -3.73 8.27 0.64
CA LEU A 155 -4.58 8.22 1.83
C LEU A 155 -4.78 6.80 2.34
N ALA A 156 -5.16 5.84 1.49
CA ALA A 156 -5.47 4.47 1.90
C ALA A 156 -4.27 3.79 2.59
N ILE A 157 -3.10 3.77 1.95
CA ILE A 157 -1.92 3.10 2.53
C ILE A 157 -1.46 3.74 3.86
N PRO A 158 -1.37 5.07 3.99
CA PRO A 158 -1.14 5.67 5.31
C PRO A 158 -2.16 5.25 6.37
N THR A 159 -3.44 5.17 6.03
CA THR A 159 -4.48 4.79 7.00
C THR A 159 -4.40 3.32 7.40
N TRP A 160 -4.05 2.40 6.50
CA TRP A 160 -3.82 0.99 6.81
C TRP A 160 -2.71 0.76 7.84
N LYS A 161 -1.72 1.66 7.86
CA LYS A 161 -0.59 1.62 8.80
C LYS A 161 -0.88 2.39 10.08
N MET A 162 -1.36 3.62 9.93
CA MET A 162 -1.50 4.58 11.01
C MET A 162 -2.64 4.24 11.96
N PHE A 163 -3.81 3.88 11.45
CA PHE A 163 -4.97 3.66 12.30
C PHE A 163 -4.82 2.45 13.22
N PRO A 164 -4.34 1.28 12.75
CA PRO A 164 -4.07 0.18 13.67
C PRO A 164 -2.92 0.47 14.64
N ALA A 165 -1.87 1.21 14.21
CA ALA A 165 -0.80 1.63 15.11
C ALA A 165 -1.33 2.51 16.26
N LEU A 166 -2.15 3.51 15.93
CA LEU A 166 -2.80 4.41 16.89
C LEU A 166 -3.77 3.66 17.79
N LEU A 167 -4.59 2.76 17.24
CA LEU A 167 -5.54 1.96 18.00
C LEU A 167 -4.82 1.07 19.02
N CYS A 168 -3.72 0.43 18.63
CA CYS A 168 -2.90 -0.36 19.54
C CYS A 168 -2.22 0.48 20.63
N GLY A 169 -2.23 1.83 20.53
CA GLY A 169 -1.70 2.75 21.51
C GLY A 169 -0.26 3.19 21.25
N ASN A 170 0.26 3.00 20.05
CA ASN A 170 1.54 3.54 19.63
C ASN A 170 1.41 5.02 19.25
N ALA A 171 2.53 5.76 19.31
CA ALA A 171 2.67 7.03 18.63
C ALA A 171 3.30 6.80 17.24
N VAL A 172 3.07 7.69 16.30
CA VAL A 172 3.51 7.51 14.92
C VAL A 172 4.36 8.67 14.40
N ILE A 173 5.35 8.33 13.61
CA ILE A 173 6.08 9.29 12.77
C ILE A 173 5.78 8.90 11.32
N PHE A 174 5.20 9.82 10.58
CA PHE A 174 4.75 9.62 9.22
C PHE A 174 5.67 10.33 8.23
N LYS A 175 6.26 9.56 7.32
CA LYS A 175 7.03 10.02 6.16
C LYS A 175 6.31 9.61 4.88
N PRO A 176 5.55 10.51 4.23
CA PRO A 176 4.93 10.26 2.93
C PRO A 176 5.97 10.29 1.81
N ALA A 177 5.61 9.76 0.63
CA ALA A 177 6.41 9.99 -0.58
C ALA A 177 6.48 11.49 -0.92
N GLU A 178 7.58 11.89 -1.52
CA GLU A 178 7.84 13.29 -1.90
C GLU A 178 6.89 13.79 -2.99
N ASP A 179 6.31 12.88 -3.76
CA ASP A 179 5.37 13.21 -4.82
C ASP A 179 3.95 13.53 -4.31
N VAL A 180 3.61 13.16 -3.04
CA VAL A 180 2.24 13.30 -2.49
C VAL A 180 2.21 13.87 -1.06
N PRO A 181 2.93 14.96 -0.79
CA PRO A 181 3.02 15.53 0.56
C PRO A 181 1.75 16.29 0.98
N HIS A 182 0.96 16.82 0.06
CA HIS A 182 -0.24 17.61 0.36
C HIS A 182 -1.36 16.73 0.93
N THR A 183 -1.62 15.56 0.33
CA THR A 183 -2.60 14.60 0.87
C THR A 183 -2.22 14.15 2.29
N ALA A 184 -0.92 13.95 2.56
CA ALA A 184 -0.43 13.62 3.90
C ALA A 184 -0.66 14.75 4.91
N HIS A 185 -0.47 16.01 4.50
CA HIS A 185 -0.77 17.19 5.31
C HIS A 185 -2.25 17.21 5.72
N LEU A 186 -3.16 17.05 4.74
CA LEU A 186 -4.62 17.01 4.98
C LEU A 186 -5.02 15.89 5.95
N LEU A 187 -4.40 14.70 5.84
CA LEU A 187 -4.68 13.60 6.76
C LEU A 187 -4.30 13.95 8.20
N VAL A 188 -3.15 14.60 8.41
CA VAL A 188 -2.72 15.02 9.76
C VAL A 188 -3.65 16.09 10.32
N GLU A 189 -4.11 17.06 9.53
CA GLU A 189 -5.09 18.04 9.96
C GLU A 189 -6.39 17.36 10.44
N ILE A 190 -6.90 16.36 9.71
CA ILE A 190 -8.09 15.60 10.10
C ILE A 190 -7.89 14.85 11.41
N LEU A 191 -6.72 14.23 11.62
CA LEU A 191 -6.39 13.54 12.87
C LEU A 191 -6.44 14.50 14.08
N LEU A 192 -5.88 15.69 13.92
CA LEU A 192 -5.86 16.71 14.96
C LEU A 192 -7.27 17.24 15.26
N GLU A 193 -8.05 17.52 14.22
CA GLU A 193 -9.45 17.95 14.36
C GLU A 193 -10.32 16.88 15.01
N ALA A 194 -10.07 15.61 14.75
CA ALA A 194 -10.74 14.48 15.41
C ALA A 194 -10.38 14.35 16.89
N GLY A 195 -9.42 15.14 17.39
CA GLY A 195 -8.99 15.16 18.77
C GLY A 195 -7.87 14.17 19.12
N LEU A 196 -7.08 13.74 18.13
CA LEU A 196 -5.84 13.02 18.41
C LEU A 196 -4.86 13.95 19.16
N PRO A 197 -4.27 13.57 20.31
CA PRO A 197 -3.30 14.41 20.99
C PRO A 197 -2.11 14.75 20.08
N PRO A 198 -1.71 16.03 20.01
CA PRO A 198 -0.77 16.49 18.99
C PRO A 198 0.60 15.80 19.00
N GLU A 199 1.08 15.35 20.17
CA GLU A 199 2.38 14.66 20.26
C GLU A 199 2.33 13.18 19.79
N VAL A 200 1.12 12.63 19.54
CA VAL A 200 0.94 11.22 19.13
C VAL A 200 1.24 11.01 17.64
N VAL A 201 1.07 12.04 16.81
CA VAL A 201 1.38 12.02 15.39
C VAL A 201 2.44 13.05 15.05
N GLN A 202 3.42 12.67 14.25
CA GLN A 202 4.42 13.57 13.69
C GLN A 202 4.45 13.38 12.17
N LEU A 203 4.49 14.47 11.41
CA LEU A 203 4.63 14.46 9.96
C LEU A 203 5.97 15.09 9.58
N VAL A 204 6.82 14.31 8.93
CA VAL A 204 8.15 14.77 8.48
C VAL A 204 8.29 14.54 6.98
N HIS A 205 8.26 15.63 6.22
CA HIS A 205 8.49 15.61 4.78
C HIS A 205 9.99 15.54 4.48
N GLY A 206 10.35 15.05 3.28
CA GLY A 206 11.72 15.01 2.79
C GLY A 206 12.08 13.65 2.18
N GLU A 207 13.30 13.60 1.65
CA GLU A 207 13.79 12.48 0.86
C GLU A 207 13.86 11.17 1.66
N GLY A 208 13.43 10.06 1.03
CA GLY A 208 13.49 8.72 1.64
C GLY A 208 14.89 8.33 2.07
N SER A 209 15.91 8.71 1.29
CA SER A 209 17.33 8.49 1.57
C SER A 209 17.85 9.26 2.80
N VAL A 210 17.17 10.33 3.21
CA VAL A 210 17.55 11.18 4.36
C VAL A 210 16.61 10.93 5.53
N VAL A 211 15.34 11.31 5.40
CA VAL A 211 14.34 11.24 6.47
C VAL A 211 13.97 9.78 6.77
N GLY A 212 13.70 8.97 5.74
CA GLY A 212 13.37 7.55 5.89
C GLY A 212 14.52 6.78 6.54
N LYS A 213 15.74 7.00 6.05
CA LYS A 213 16.95 6.38 6.62
C LYS A 213 17.14 6.76 8.08
N ALA A 214 17.09 8.07 8.42
CA ALA A 214 17.25 8.54 9.81
C ALA A 214 16.21 7.93 10.75
N MET A 215 14.96 7.77 10.28
CA MET A 215 13.89 7.14 11.05
C MET A 215 14.13 5.63 11.27
N VAL A 216 14.52 4.92 10.21
CA VAL A 216 14.78 3.47 10.27
C VAL A 216 16.00 3.13 11.16
N GLU A 217 17.04 3.96 11.11
CA GLU A 217 18.27 3.78 11.89
C GLU A 217 18.15 4.26 13.37
N HIS A 218 17.10 4.99 13.72
CA HIS A 218 16.97 5.53 15.07
C HIS A 218 16.56 4.45 16.09
N PRO A 219 17.28 4.26 17.21
CA PRO A 219 17.02 3.17 18.16
C PRO A 219 15.66 3.26 18.86
N GLU A 220 15.09 4.46 18.99
CA GLU A 220 13.82 4.70 19.66
C GLU A 220 12.58 4.58 18.75
N VAL A 221 12.77 4.04 17.54
CA VAL A 221 11.69 3.63 16.62
C VAL A 221 11.70 2.10 16.53
N PRO A 222 11.07 1.39 17.48
CA PRO A 222 11.10 -0.07 17.55
C PRO A 222 10.24 -0.76 16.46
N VAL A 223 9.33 -0.05 15.83
CA VAL A 223 8.41 -0.57 14.80
C VAL A 223 8.57 0.26 13.54
N VAL A 224 8.77 -0.40 12.40
CA VAL A 224 8.81 0.23 11.08
C VAL A 224 7.81 -0.49 10.17
N SER A 225 6.94 0.28 9.51
CA SER A 225 6.08 -0.21 8.44
C SER A 225 6.40 0.56 7.16
N PHE A 226 6.79 -0.17 6.15
CA PHE A 226 7.23 0.34 4.85
C PHE A 226 6.39 -0.24 3.73
N THR A 227 5.97 0.63 2.79
CA THR A 227 5.48 0.22 1.48
C THR A 227 6.24 0.98 0.41
N GLY A 228 6.79 0.25 -0.57
CA GLY A 228 7.59 0.84 -1.65
C GLY A 228 8.30 -0.19 -2.53
N SER A 229 9.46 0.17 -3.09
CA SER A 229 10.22 -0.73 -3.96
C SER A 229 10.90 -1.87 -3.19
N THR A 230 11.07 -3.01 -3.85
CA THR A 230 11.75 -4.19 -3.30
C THR A 230 13.20 -3.88 -2.91
N GLU A 231 13.91 -3.06 -3.70
CA GLU A 231 15.28 -2.65 -3.41
C GLU A 231 15.37 -1.87 -2.10
N THR A 232 14.51 -0.87 -1.92
CA THR A 232 14.44 -0.07 -0.69
C THR A 232 14.02 -0.92 0.50
N GLY A 233 13.01 -1.78 0.33
CA GLY A 233 12.55 -2.69 1.37
C GLY A 233 13.65 -3.64 1.84
N SER A 234 14.50 -4.14 0.94
CA SER A 234 15.63 -5.00 1.28
C SER A 234 16.66 -4.28 2.16
N VAL A 235 16.97 -3.02 1.86
CA VAL A 235 17.89 -2.19 2.69
C VAL A 235 17.30 -1.93 4.07
N ILE A 236 16.01 -1.59 4.13
CA ILE A 236 15.29 -1.38 5.40
C ILE A 236 15.26 -2.68 6.20
N GLY A 237 14.97 -3.82 5.53
CA GLY A 237 14.95 -5.14 6.15
C GLY A 237 16.27 -5.52 6.81
N ALA A 238 17.37 -5.31 6.10
CA ALA A 238 18.71 -5.56 6.62
C ALA A 238 19.02 -4.67 7.85
N THR A 239 18.62 -3.41 7.83
CA THR A 239 18.84 -2.47 8.94
C THR A 239 17.98 -2.83 10.16
N CYS A 240 16.69 -3.06 9.97
CA CYS A 240 15.77 -3.44 11.04
C CYS A 240 16.18 -4.79 11.68
N GLY A 241 16.63 -5.76 10.87
CA GLY A 241 17.11 -7.05 11.38
C GLY A 241 18.33 -6.91 12.32
N ARG A 242 19.31 -6.08 11.94
CA ARG A 242 20.47 -5.79 12.81
C ARG A 242 20.10 -5.11 14.13
N MET A 243 19.01 -4.33 14.12
CA MET A 243 18.55 -3.55 15.28
C MET A 243 17.42 -4.24 16.07
N HIS A 244 17.04 -5.45 15.68
CA HIS A 244 15.93 -6.21 16.29
C HIS A 244 14.59 -5.45 16.30
N LYS A 245 14.36 -4.62 15.28
CA LYS A 245 13.10 -3.87 15.13
C LYS A 245 12.02 -4.76 14.54
N ARG A 246 10.78 -4.53 14.94
CA ARG A 246 9.63 -5.09 14.26
C ARG A 246 9.44 -4.38 12.92
N LEU A 247 9.28 -5.15 11.86
CA LEU A 247 9.24 -4.65 10.50
C LEU A 247 8.10 -5.28 9.71
N SER A 248 7.27 -4.45 9.06
CA SER A 248 6.35 -4.86 7.99
C SER A 248 6.84 -4.27 6.67
N LEU A 249 6.97 -5.12 5.67
CA LEU A 249 7.34 -4.76 4.31
C LEU A 249 6.20 -5.16 3.37
N GLU A 250 5.70 -4.18 2.62
CA GLU A 250 4.84 -4.37 1.47
C GLU A 250 5.52 -3.76 0.25
N MET A 251 5.77 -4.57 -0.78
CA MET A 251 6.63 -4.20 -1.89
C MET A 251 5.96 -4.49 -3.24
N GLY A 252 6.74 -4.51 -4.30
CA GLY A 252 6.26 -4.67 -5.66
C GLY A 252 5.57 -5.99 -5.96
N GLY A 253 4.89 -6.03 -7.10
CA GLY A 253 4.19 -7.20 -7.62
C GLY A 253 4.39 -7.37 -9.13
N LYS A 254 4.15 -8.58 -9.62
CA LYS A 254 4.06 -8.91 -11.05
C LYS A 254 2.84 -9.79 -11.30
N ASN A 255 1.70 -9.23 -10.97
CA ASN A 255 0.45 -9.96 -10.88
C ASN A 255 -0.04 -10.48 -12.23
N ALA A 256 -0.59 -11.68 -12.24
CA ALA A 256 -1.12 -12.31 -13.43
C ALA A 256 -2.64 -12.49 -13.35
N MET A 257 -3.29 -12.21 -14.46
CA MET A 257 -4.69 -12.55 -14.71
C MET A 257 -4.72 -13.72 -15.69
N LEU A 258 -5.17 -14.88 -15.23
CA LEU A 258 -5.27 -16.11 -16.00
C LEU A 258 -6.67 -16.20 -16.59
N VAL A 259 -6.77 -16.42 -17.90
CA VAL A 259 -8.06 -16.52 -18.60
C VAL A 259 -8.12 -17.85 -19.35
N MET A 260 -9.01 -18.75 -18.86
CA MET A 260 -9.19 -20.08 -19.44
C MET A 260 -10.17 -20.07 -20.61
N GLU A 261 -10.22 -21.18 -21.36
CA GLU A 261 -11.00 -21.31 -22.59
C GLU A 261 -12.52 -21.18 -22.39
N ASP A 262 -13.00 -21.46 -21.17
CA ASP A 262 -14.41 -21.41 -20.77
C ASP A 262 -14.80 -20.09 -20.10
N ALA A 263 -13.85 -19.15 -19.94
CA ALA A 263 -14.07 -17.87 -19.27
C ALA A 263 -15.14 -17.01 -19.97
N ASP A 264 -15.77 -16.16 -19.18
CA ASP A 264 -16.56 -15.06 -19.72
C ASP A 264 -15.61 -13.96 -20.23
N LEU A 265 -15.47 -13.84 -21.55
CA LEU A 265 -14.51 -12.95 -22.16
C LEU A 265 -14.87 -11.47 -21.99
N ASP A 266 -16.15 -11.12 -21.90
CA ASP A 266 -16.57 -9.73 -21.66
C ASP A 266 -16.20 -9.33 -20.23
N LEU A 267 -16.46 -10.21 -19.26
CA LEU A 267 -16.04 -9.98 -17.86
C LEU A 267 -14.51 -9.93 -17.74
N ALA A 268 -13.79 -10.81 -18.44
CA ALA A 268 -12.33 -10.83 -18.46
C ALA A 268 -11.75 -9.56 -19.11
N LEU A 269 -12.38 -9.04 -20.18
CA LEU A 269 -12.01 -7.78 -20.82
C LEU A 269 -12.08 -6.60 -19.83
N GLU A 270 -13.22 -6.42 -19.17
CA GLU A 270 -13.38 -5.32 -18.20
C GLU A 270 -12.39 -5.44 -17.04
N GLY A 271 -12.17 -6.67 -16.54
CA GLY A 271 -11.15 -6.95 -15.52
C GLY A 271 -9.73 -6.62 -15.97
N ALA A 272 -9.35 -7.00 -17.19
CA ALA A 272 -8.03 -6.72 -17.75
C ALA A 272 -7.80 -5.21 -17.95
N LEU A 273 -8.77 -4.49 -18.49
CA LEU A 273 -8.66 -3.03 -18.70
C LEU A 273 -8.53 -2.28 -17.38
N TRP A 274 -9.41 -2.58 -16.42
CA TRP A 274 -9.37 -1.96 -15.10
C TRP A 274 -8.10 -2.32 -14.33
N GLY A 275 -7.71 -3.60 -14.36
CA GLY A 275 -6.52 -4.08 -13.68
C GLY A 275 -5.21 -3.52 -14.23
N ALA A 276 -5.08 -3.41 -15.57
CA ALA A 276 -3.85 -2.99 -16.21
C ALA A 276 -3.70 -1.47 -16.33
N PHE A 277 -4.79 -0.74 -16.56
CA PHE A 277 -4.74 0.68 -16.92
C PHE A 277 -5.34 1.62 -15.86
N GLY A 278 -6.11 1.10 -14.92
CA GLY A 278 -6.54 1.86 -13.73
C GLY A 278 -5.34 2.40 -12.97
N THR A 279 -5.43 3.63 -12.46
CA THR A 279 -4.32 4.38 -11.83
C THR A 279 -3.06 4.42 -12.72
N THR A 280 -3.26 4.37 -14.06
CA THR A 280 -2.17 4.33 -15.04
C THR A 280 -1.20 3.15 -14.82
N GLY A 281 -1.73 2.00 -14.33
CA GLY A 281 -0.92 0.82 -13.98
C GLY A 281 -0.02 0.99 -12.75
N GLN A 282 -0.16 2.08 -12.00
CA GLN A 282 0.68 2.41 -10.84
C GLN A 282 0.12 1.81 -9.53
N ARG A 283 -0.24 0.53 -9.55
CA ARG A 283 -0.69 -0.24 -8.38
C ARG A 283 0.22 -1.43 -8.15
N CYS A 284 0.52 -1.73 -6.91
CA CYS A 284 1.24 -2.96 -6.55
C CYS A 284 0.47 -4.22 -7.01
N THR A 285 -0.86 -4.15 -7.04
CA THR A 285 -1.77 -5.20 -7.51
C THR A 285 -2.17 -5.09 -8.99
N ALA A 286 -1.62 -4.14 -9.78
CA ALA A 286 -1.98 -3.99 -11.19
C ALA A 286 -1.82 -5.30 -11.97
N THR A 287 -2.76 -5.58 -12.87
CA THR A 287 -2.64 -6.69 -13.83
C THR A 287 -1.53 -6.37 -14.81
N SER A 288 -0.34 -6.88 -14.57
CA SER A 288 0.83 -6.64 -15.41
C SER A 288 1.11 -7.77 -16.39
N ARG A 289 0.53 -8.96 -16.14
CA ARG A 289 0.56 -10.12 -17.03
C ARG A 289 -0.85 -10.61 -17.30
N LEU A 290 -1.20 -10.77 -18.59
CA LEU A 290 -2.43 -11.40 -19.03
C LEU A 290 -2.05 -12.76 -19.64
N VAL A 291 -2.34 -13.84 -18.91
CA VAL A 291 -2.01 -15.21 -19.28
C VAL A 291 -3.28 -15.85 -19.84
N VAL A 292 -3.27 -16.15 -21.15
CA VAL A 292 -4.49 -16.50 -21.87
C VAL A 292 -4.36 -17.87 -22.52
N HIS A 293 -5.37 -18.72 -22.30
CA HIS A 293 -5.47 -20.02 -22.96
C HIS A 293 -5.55 -19.84 -24.49
N GLU A 294 -4.79 -20.65 -25.23
CA GLU A 294 -4.60 -20.51 -26.68
C GLU A 294 -5.90 -20.42 -27.49
N ARG A 295 -6.94 -21.13 -27.05
CA ARG A 295 -8.26 -21.17 -27.74
C ARG A 295 -9.00 -19.83 -27.74
N VAL A 296 -8.74 -18.97 -26.77
CA VAL A 296 -9.42 -17.67 -26.63
C VAL A 296 -8.45 -16.48 -26.73
N HIS A 297 -7.16 -16.77 -26.84
CA HIS A 297 -6.08 -15.79 -26.85
C HIS A 297 -6.29 -14.68 -27.89
N ASP A 298 -6.40 -15.03 -29.15
CA ASP A 298 -6.43 -14.04 -30.23
C ASP A 298 -7.70 -13.18 -30.17
N GLN A 299 -8.83 -13.79 -29.76
CA GLN A 299 -10.08 -13.06 -29.54
C GLN A 299 -9.96 -12.07 -28.40
N LEU A 300 -9.52 -12.50 -27.21
CA LEU A 300 -9.43 -11.62 -26.03
C LEU A 300 -8.41 -10.51 -26.25
N VAL A 301 -7.24 -10.82 -26.81
CA VAL A 301 -6.19 -9.83 -27.10
C VAL A 301 -6.70 -8.75 -28.04
N LYS A 302 -7.43 -9.13 -29.11
CA LYS A 302 -8.07 -8.17 -29.99
C LYS A 302 -9.06 -7.27 -29.25
N MET A 303 -9.94 -7.85 -28.42
CA MET A 303 -10.92 -7.09 -27.61
C MET A 303 -10.21 -6.09 -26.68
N VAL A 304 -9.14 -6.52 -26.00
CA VAL A 304 -8.35 -5.65 -25.11
C VAL A 304 -7.72 -4.49 -25.88
N CYS A 305 -7.07 -4.77 -27.03
CA CYS A 305 -6.47 -3.73 -27.87
C CYS A 305 -7.51 -2.73 -28.36
N ASP A 306 -8.63 -3.22 -28.94
CA ASP A 306 -9.70 -2.37 -29.50
C ASP A 306 -10.32 -1.43 -28.44
N ARG A 307 -10.37 -1.88 -27.17
CA ARG A 307 -10.92 -1.07 -26.06
C ARG A 307 -9.87 -0.15 -25.46
N ALA A 308 -8.64 -0.62 -25.29
CA ALA A 308 -7.55 0.17 -24.71
C ALA A 308 -7.16 1.37 -25.58
N GLU A 309 -7.21 1.26 -26.92
CA GLU A 309 -7.00 2.37 -27.84
C GLU A 309 -8.04 3.50 -27.70
N ARG A 310 -9.23 3.18 -27.19
CA ARG A 310 -10.33 4.15 -27.01
C ARG A 310 -10.27 4.85 -25.65
N LEU A 311 -9.37 4.42 -24.74
CA LEU A 311 -9.22 5.06 -23.44
C LEU A 311 -8.68 6.49 -23.63
N ARG A 312 -9.36 7.44 -23.04
CA ARG A 312 -9.03 8.87 -23.15
C ARG A 312 -8.02 9.25 -22.10
N LEU A 313 -6.85 9.68 -22.55
CA LEU A 313 -5.81 10.25 -21.68
C LEU A 313 -6.13 11.72 -21.40
N GLY A 314 -5.87 12.15 -20.18
CA GLY A 314 -6.08 13.55 -19.81
C GLY A 314 -5.88 13.81 -18.31
N PRO A 315 -6.03 15.07 -17.88
CA PRO A 315 -6.03 15.42 -16.45
C PRO A 315 -7.15 14.67 -15.72
N GLY A 316 -6.81 14.09 -14.56
CA GLY A 316 -7.74 13.26 -13.78
C GLY A 316 -8.97 14.01 -13.24
N LEU A 317 -8.94 15.34 -13.19
CA LEU A 317 -10.08 16.18 -12.83
C LEU A 317 -11.11 16.36 -13.97
N ASP A 318 -10.74 16.05 -15.22
CA ASP A 318 -11.71 16.03 -16.32
C ASP A 318 -12.53 14.74 -16.25
N ALA A 319 -13.84 14.87 -16.11
CA ALA A 319 -14.76 13.73 -16.02
C ALA A 319 -14.76 12.81 -17.26
N LYS A 320 -14.17 13.25 -18.37
CA LYS A 320 -14.03 12.46 -19.59
C LYS A 320 -12.74 11.64 -19.63
N THR A 321 -11.83 11.87 -18.73
CA THR A 321 -10.55 11.14 -18.67
C THR A 321 -10.76 9.75 -18.13
N ASP A 322 -10.22 8.75 -18.84
CA ASP A 322 -10.20 7.36 -18.42
C ASP A 322 -8.85 6.99 -17.78
N VAL A 323 -7.73 7.56 -18.27
CA VAL A 323 -6.37 7.28 -17.78
C VAL A 323 -5.61 8.59 -17.57
N GLY A 324 -5.13 8.80 -16.35
CA GLY A 324 -4.33 9.96 -15.95
C GLY A 324 -2.85 9.84 -16.35
N PRO A 325 -1.99 10.77 -15.89
CA PRO A 325 -0.55 10.71 -16.09
C PRO A 325 0.13 9.69 -15.15
N LEU A 326 1.37 9.36 -15.44
CA LEU A 326 2.32 8.81 -14.48
C LEU A 326 2.68 9.89 -13.45
N ILE A 327 3.17 9.49 -12.27
CA ILE A 327 3.41 10.41 -11.16
C ILE A 327 4.48 11.48 -11.46
N ASN A 328 5.54 11.11 -12.18
CA ASN A 328 6.65 12.01 -12.51
C ASN A 328 7.38 11.57 -13.78
N GLU A 329 8.38 12.34 -14.18
CA GLU A 329 9.18 12.08 -15.37
C GLU A 329 9.96 10.76 -15.29
N ASP A 330 10.48 10.42 -14.13
CA ASP A 330 11.30 9.22 -13.96
C ASP A 330 10.45 7.95 -14.07
N ALA A 331 9.22 7.99 -13.57
CA ALA A 331 8.24 6.92 -13.80
C ALA A 331 7.95 6.75 -15.30
N ARG A 332 7.80 7.85 -16.05
CA ARG A 332 7.61 7.78 -17.52
C ARG A 332 8.83 7.21 -18.22
N LYS A 333 10.04 7.67 -17.88
CA LYS A 333 11.30 7.13 -18.44
C LYS A 333 11.46 5.64 -18.15
N LYS A 334 11.07 5.19 -16.95
CA LYS A 334 11.07 3.77 -16.58
C LYS A 334 10.15 2.97 -17.49
N VAL A 335 8.94 3.45 -17.76
CA VAL A 335 8.00 2.78 -18.69
C VAL A 335 8.57 2.72 -20.11
N GLU A 336 9.10 3.83 -20.61
CA GLU A 336 9.76 3.90 -21.93
C GLU A 336 10.91 2.90 -22.05
N TYR A 337 11.74 2.81 -21.03
CA TYR A 337 12.84 1.86 -20.96
C TYR A 337 12.36 0.41 -21.05
N TYR A 338 11.34 0.02 -20.27
CA TYR A 338 10.83 -1.37 -20.30
C TYR A 338 10.10 -1.72 -21.59
N VAL A 339 9.43 -0.78 -22.22
CA VAL A 339 8.86 -1.00 -23.57
C VAL A 339 9.98 -1.23 -24.58
N GLY A 340 11.10 -0.52 -24.49
CA GLY A 340 12.31 -0.78 -25.26
C GLY A 340 12.86 -2.17 -25.02
N VAL A 341 13.05 -2.55 -23.75
CA VAL A 341 13.50 -3.90 -23.36
C VAL A 341 12.60 -4.99 -23.94
N GLY A 342 11.26 -4.82 -23.88
CA GLY A 342 10.33 -5.78 -24.45
C GLY A 342 10.53 -5.97 -25.97
N ARG A 343 10.73 -4.87 -26.72
CA ARG A 343 11.02 -4.92 -28.14
C ARG A 343 12.35 -5.64 -28.44
N ASP A 344 13.38 -5.33 -27.68
CA ASP A 344 14.72 -5.94 -27.84
C ASP A 344 14.69 -7.44 -27.53
N GLU A 345 13.84 -7.90 -26.61
CA GLU A 345 13.62 -9.30 -26.27
C GLU A 345 12.67 -10.02 -27.26
N GLY A 346 12.10 -9.28 -28.22
CA GLY A 346 11.26 -9.84 -29.29
C GLY A 346 9.75 -9.80 -29.01
N ALA A 347 9.29 -9.08 -27.98
CA ALA A 347 7.87 -8.81 -27.78
C ALA A 347 7.36 -7.81 -28.84
N GLN A 348 6.11 -8.00 -29.26
CA GLN A 348 5.45 -7.13 -30.23
C GLN A 348 4.58 -6.10 -29.49
N VAL A 349 4.79 -4.82 -29.77
CA VAL A 349 3.89 -3.75 -29.29
C VAL A 349 2.67 -3.73 -30.21
N LEU A 350 1.53 -4.20 -29.72
CA LEU A 350 0.29 -4.21 -30.49
C LEU A 350 -0.38 -2.83 -30.51
N ILE A 351 -0.36 -2.12 -29.37
CA ILE A 351 -0.89 -0.76 -29.21
C ILE A 351 0.00 0.03 -28.25
N GLY A 352 -0.05 1.36 -28.32
CA GLY A 352 0.69 2.25 -27.43
C GLY A 352 2.20 2.24 -27.67
N GLY A 353 2.96 2.10 -26.58
CA GLY A 353 4.44 2.05 -26.63
C GLY A 353 5.11 3.38 -26.94
N GLU A 354 4.41 4.50 -26.70
CA GLU A 354 4.88 5.85 -26.99
C GLU A 354 4.16 6.91 -26.14
N ARG A 355 4.73 8.11 -26.09
CA ARG A 355 4.05 9.28 -25.50
C ARG A 355 2.88 9.70 -26.39
N PRO A 356 1.74 10.12 -25.79
CA PRO A 356 0.68 10.70 -26.58
C PRO A 356 1.11 12.03 -27.18
N THR A 357 0.62 12.30 -28.39
CA THR A 357 0.71 13.61 -29.02
C THR A 357 -0.67 14.27 -28.95
N GLY A 358 -0.73 15.56 -28.63
CA GLY A 358 -2.00 16.27 -28.57
C GLY A 358 -2.00 17.43 -27.61
N LYS A 359 -2.81 18.44 -27.92
CA LYS A 359 -2.86 19.70 -27.20
C LYS A 359 -3.23 19.47 -25.73
N GLY A 360 -2.32 19.85 -24.82
CA GLY A 360 -2.51 19.78 -23.37
C GLY A 360 -1.93 18.53 -22.70
N LEU A 361 -1.37 17.59 -23.47
CA LEU A 361 -0.72 16.38 -22.91
C LEU A 361 0.82 16.53 -22.83
N GLU A 362 1.38 17.54 -23.50
CA GLU A 362 2.84 17.75 -23.60
C GLU A 362 3.46 18.17 -22.26
N ARG A 363 2.68 18.83 -21.39
CA ARG A 363 3.15 19.32 -20.09
C ARG A 363 3.03 18.32 -18.96
N GLY A 364 2.32 17.19 -19.20
CA GLY A 364 2.13 16.12 -18.23
C GLY A 364 2.99 14.88 -18.52
N TRP A 365 3.03 13.98 -17.56
CA TRP A 365 3.82 12.74 -17.64
C TRP A 365 3.00 11.59 -18.23
N PHE A 366 2.25 11.87 -19.31
CA PHE A 366 1.37 10.89 -19.95
C PHE A 366 2.13 9.85 -20.74
N TYR A 367 1.58 8.63 -20.75
CA TYR A 367 2.03 7.51 -21.58
C TYR A 367 0.83 6.70 -22.04
N LYS A 368 0.82 6.23 -23.30
CA LYS A 368 -0.30 5.49 -23.85
C LYS A 368 -0.42 4.11 -23.22
N PRO A 369 -1.66 3.61 -22.93
CA PRO A 369 -1.91 2.22 -22.63
C PRO A 369 -1.21 1.32 -23.64
N THR A 370 -0.40 0.36 -23.18
CA THR A 370 0.50 -0.42 -24.00
C THR A 370 0.24 -1.90 -23.80
N VAL A 371 0.09 -2.63 -24.90
CA VAL A 371 -0.06 -4.10 -24.90
C VAL A 371 1.13 -4.72 -25.65
N LEU A 372 1.86 -5.58 -24.93
CA LEU A 372 2.98 -6.36 -25.45
C LEU A 372 2.53 -7.80 -25.68
N ALA A 373 2.57 -8.27 -26.92
CA ALA A 373 2.27 -9.66 -27.27
C ALA A 373 3.53 -10.45 -27.57
N GLY A 374 3.40 -11.79 -27.65
CA GLY A 374 4.52 -12.68 -27.87
C GLY A 374 5.51 -12.72 -26.71
N VAL A 375 5.07 -12.29 -25.54
CA VAL A 375 5.87 -12.35 -24.31
C VAL A 375 6.00 -13.80 -23.87
N ARG A 376 7.21 -14.20 -23.49
CA ARG A 376 7.53 -15.57 -23.04
C ARG A 376 8.10 -15.53 -21.63
N ALA A 377 7.99 -16.65 -20.93
CA ALA A 377 8.61 -16.84 -19.62
C ALA A 377 10.11 -16.47 -19.64
N GLY A 378 10.56 -15.77 -18.61
CA GLY A 378 11.93 -15.31 -18.47
C GLY A 378 12.28 -13.98 -19.15
N MET A 379 11.39 -13.40 -19.97
CA MET A 379 11.58 -12.03 -20.48
C MET A 379 11.48 -11.03 -19.32
N ARG A 380 12.28 -9.97 -19.35
CA ARG A 380 12.27 -8.95 -18.28
C ARG A 380 10.92 -8.26 -18.16
N VAL A 381 10.22 -8.02 -19.26
CA VAL A 381 8.86 -7.47 -19.24
C VAL A 381 7.82 -8.44 -18.67
N GLU A 382 8.15 -9.71 -18.52
CA GLU A 382 7.34 -10.72 -17.83
C GLU A 382 7.71 -10.84 -16.35
N GLN A 383 8.99 -10.66 -16.00
CA GLN A 383 9.56 -10.90 -14.67
C GLN A 383 9.61 -9.65 -13.78
N GLU A 384 9.86 -8.46 -14.36
CA GLU A 384 10.17 -7.25 -13.60
C GLU A 384 8.96 -6.30 -13.53
N GLU A 385 8.83 -5.61 -12.40
CA GLU A 385 7.77 -4.63 -12.16
C GLU A 385 8.00 -3.33 -12.94
N ILE A 386 7.13 -3.02 -13.89
CA ILE A 386 7.20 -1.79 -14.69
C ILE A 386 6.58 -0.61 -13.95
N PHE A 387 5.46 -0.82 -13.25
CA PHE A 387 4.68 0.17 -12.51
C PHE A 387 4.14 1.30 -13.40
N GLY A 388 3.53 0.92 -14.49
CA GLY A 388 2.96 1.81 -15.51
C GLY A 388 1.96 1.07 -16.40
N PRO A 389 1.35 1.76 -17.40
CA PRO A 389 0.25 1.23 -18.20
C PRO A 389 0.72 0.25 -19.28
N VAL A 390 1.39 -0.83 -18.89
CA VAL A 390 1.95 -1.85 -19.77
C VAL A 390 1.45 -3.23 -19.36
N LEU A 391 0.77 -3.90 -20.30
CA LEU A 391 0.22 -5.24 -20.14
C LEU A 391 1.01 -6.22 -21.01
N SER A 392 1.65 -7.21 -20.39
CA SER A 392 2.36 -8.30 -21.06
C SER A 392 1.42 -9.47 -21.29
N VAL A 393 1.23 -9.89 -22.53
CA VAL A 393 0.33 -11.01 -22.92
C VAL A 393 1.13 -12.27 -23.16
N ILE A 394 0.72 -13.35 -22.50
CA ILE A 394 1.36 -14.67 -22.55
C ILE A 394 0.33 -15.71 -22.97
N LYS A 395 0.65 -16.52 -23.97
CA LYS A 395 -0.21 -17.60 -24.45
C LYS A 395 0.16 -18.90 -23.75
N VAL A 396 -0.83 -19.66 -23.29
CA VAL A 396 -0.67 -20.97 -22.63
C VAL A 396 -1.63 -22.01 -23.19
N GLY A 397 -1.28 -23.29 -23.07
CA GLY A 397 -2.09 -24.41 -23.58
C GLY A 397 -2.94 -25.10 -22.50
N SER A 398 -2.74 -24.79 -21.22
CA SER A 398 -3.47 -25.42 -20.11
C SER A 398 -3.51 -24.57 -18.86
N LEU A 399 -4.38 -24.94 -17.90
CA LEU A 399 -4.43 -24.33 -16.59
C LEU A 399 -3.13 -24.54 -15.80
N ASP A 400 -2.56 -25.74 -15.85
CA ASP A 400 -1.31 -26.06 -15.14
C ASP A 400 -0.15 -25.18 -15.64
N GLU A 401 -0.07 -24.95 -16.96
CA GLU A 401 0.90 -24.01 -17.53
C GLU A 401 0.64 -22.56 -17.08
N ALA A 402 -0.63 -22.15 -17.03
CA ALA A 402 -1.00 -20.82 -16.55
C ALA A 402 -0.60 -20.61 -15.09
N VAL A 403 -0.83 -21.59 -14.23
CA VAL A 403 -0.42 -21.58 -12.83
C VAL A 403 1.11 -21.55 -12.72
N ALA A 404 1.82 -22.35 -13.52
CA ALA A 404 3.28 -22.35 -13.56
C ALA A 404 3.83 -20.96 -13.94
N VAL A 405 3.30 -20.34 -15.00
CA VAL A 405 3.67 -18.98 -15.41
C VAL A 405 3.36 -17.95 -14.31
N ASN A 406 2.21 -18.05 -13.63
CA ASN A 406 1.91 -17.16 -12.51
C ASN A 406 2.98 -17.25 -11.43
N ASN A 407 3.39 -18.48 -11.09
CA ASN A 407 4.28 -18.76 -9.97
C ASN A 407 5.76 -18.51 -10.27
N ASP A 408 6.17 -18.49 -11.54
CA ASP A 408 7.57 -18.35 -11.97
C ASP A 408 8.07 -16.89 -11.97
N VAL A 409 7.79 -16.16 -10.92
CA VAL A 409 8.30 -14.81 -10.68
C VAL A 409 8.70 -14.66 -9.21
N LYS A 410 9.61 -13.73 -8.94
CA LYS A 410 10.06 -13.43 -7.56
C LYS A 410 9.01 -12.78 -6.67
N TYR A 411 7.88 -12.37 -7.23
CA TYR A 411 6.78 -11.70 -6.55
C TYR A 411 5.61 -12.64 -6.29
N GLY A 412 4.73 -12.27 -5.39
CA GLY A 412 3.52 -13.03 -5.09
C GLY A 412 2.48 -12.19 -4.35
N LEU A 413 2.07 -11.03 -4.93
CA LEU A 413 1.07 -10.19 -4.28
C LEU A 413 -0.34 -10.68 -4.58
N SER A 414 -0.77 -10.59 -5.83
CA SER A 414 -2.11 -11.00 -6.23
C SER A 414 -2.12 -11.78 -7.54
N SER A 415 -3.14 -12.62 -7.71
CA SER A 415 -3.46 -13.34 -8.93
C SER A 415 -4.96 -13.36 -9.17
N SER A 416 -5.36 -13.61 -10.40
CA SER A 416 -6.76 -13.77 -10.76
C SER A 416 -6.93 -14.92 -11.75
N LEU A 417 -8.01 -15.69 -11.61
CA LEU A 417 -8.40 -16.76 -12.52
C LEU A 417 -9.82 -16.53 -13.04
N TYR A 418 -9.98 -16.49 -14.35
CA TYR A 418 -11.27 -16.43 -15.03
C TYR A 418 -11.59 -17.80 -15.64
N THR A 419 -12.63 -18.45 -15.12
CA THR A 419 -13.16 -19.74 -15.55
C THR A 419 -14.59 -19.90 -15.10
N ARG A 420 -15.36 -20.75 -15.78
CA ARG A 420 -16.70 -21.20 -15.34
C ARG A 420 -16.67 -22.58 -14.67
N ASP A 421 -15.51 -23.25 -14.71
CA ASP A 421 -15.34 -24.55 -14.05
C ASP A 421 -14.99 -24.36 -12.57
N VAL A 422 -15.90 -24.74 -11.70
CA VAL A 422 -15.72 -24.64 -10.26
C VAL A 422 -14.56 -25.52 -9.75
N ASN A 423 -14.33 -26.69 -10.37
CA ASN A 423 -13.24 -27.58 -9.95
C ASN A 423 -11.88 -26.98 -10.33
N ALA A 424 -11.76 -26.41 -11.53
CA ALA A 424 -10.58 -25.66 -11.96
C ALA A 424 -10.30 -24.48 -11.02
N ALA A 425 -11.34 -23.70 -10.64
CA ALA A 425 -11.19 -22.57 -9.73
C ALA A 425 -10.68 -22.99 -8.36
N PHE A 426 -11.32 -23.98 -7.71
CA PHE A 426 -10.91 -24.44 -6.38
C PHE A 426 -9.55 -25.16 -6.39
N GLY A 427 -9.21 -25.89 -7.44
CA GLY A 427 -7.90 -26.51 -7.60
C GLY A 427 -6.80 -25.46 -7.69
N ALA A 428 -6.94 -24.51 -8.63
CA ALA A 428 -5.94 -23.48 -8.86
C ALA A 428 -5.73 -22.52 -7.68
N MET A 429 -6.78 -22.18 -6.92
CA MET A 429 -6.66 -21.33 -5.72
C MET A 429 -5.66 -21.88 -4.69
N GLY A 430 -5.52 -23.19 -4.59
CA GLY A 430 -4.55 -23.82 -3.68
C GLY A 430 -3.11 -23.82 -4.20
N GLU A 431 -2.92 -23.65 -5.53
CA GLU A 431 -1.62 -23.76 -6.21
C GLU A 431 -1.04 -22.40 -6.60
N LEU A 432 -1.87 -21.36 -6.67
CA LEU A 432 -1.41 -19.99 -6.97
C LEU A 432 -0.63 -19.42 -5.79
N ASP A 433 0.67 -19.19 -6.00
CA ASP A 433 1.63 -18.75 -4.98
C ASP A 433 1.58 -17.21 -4.82
N THR A 434 0.44 -16.71 -4.38
CA THR A 434 0.16 -15.29 -4.13
C THR A 434 -0.57 -15.11 -2.80
N GLY A 435 -0.40 -13.93 -2.20
CA GLY A 435 -1.08 -13.61 -0.94
C GLY A 435 -2.58 -13.37 -1.10
N ILE A 436 -3.01 -12.96 -2.30
CA ILE A 436 -4.39 -12.67 -2.63
C ILE A 436 -4.73 -13.35 -3.97
N THR A 437 -5.81 -14.12 -3.98
CA THR A 437 -6.32 -14.76 -5.21
C THR A 437 -7.76 -14.38 -5.44
N TYR A 438 -8.05 -13.95 -6.68
CA TYR A 438 -9.40 -13.61 -7.13
C TYR A 438 -9.90 -14.66 -8.12
N VAL A 439 -11.20 -14.91 -8.14
CA VAL A 439 -11.86 -15.72 -9.17
C VAL A 439 -12.93 -14.87 -9.84
N ASN A 440 -12.89 -14.78 -11.16
CA ASN A 440 -13.79 -13.98 -11.98
C ASN A 440 -13.86 -12.48 -11.55
N ALA A 441 -12.75 -11.97 -11.06
CA ALA A 441 -12.55 -10.57 -10.71
C ALA A 441 -11.09 -10.17 -11.05
N PRO A 442 -10.77 -8.89 -11.24
CA PRO A 442 -9.40 -8.45 -11.57
C PRO A 442 -8.43 -8.73 -10.42
N THR A 443 -7.13 -8.55 -10.67
CA THR A 443 -6.07 -8.71 -9.64
C THR A 443 -6.09 -7.60 -8.58
N ILE A 444 -6.98 -6.63 -8.70
CA ILE A 444 -7.09 -5.43 -7.85
C ILE A 444 -8.38 -5.46 -7.06
N GLY A 445 -8.33 -4.91 -5.88
CA GLY A 445 -9.43 -4.80 -4.92
C GLY A 445 -8.93 -5.16 -3.53
N ALA A 446 -9.24 -4.32 -2.56
CA ALA A 446 -8.93 -4.56 -1.17
C ALA A 446 -10.15 -4.18 -0.33
N GLU A 447 -10.34 -4.86 0.78
CA GLU A 447 -11.38 -4.55 1.74
C GLU A 447 -10.74 -4.38 3.12
N ALA A 448 -11.07 -3.31 3.83
CA ALA A 448 -10.41 -2.90 5.08
C ALA A 448 -10.37 -3.99 6.16
N HIS A 449 -11.32 -4.93 6.12
CA HIS A 449 -11.44 -6.02 7.11
C HIS A 449 -10.72 -7.31 6.73
N LEU A 450 -10.12 -7.39 5.53
CA LEU A 450 -9.34 -8.54 5.08
C LEU A 450 -7.84 -8.24 5.11
N PRO A 451 -7.00 -9.22 5.50
CA PRO A 451 -5.54 -9.06 5.46
C PRO A 451 -5.05 -8.88 4.02
N PHE A 452 -4.28 -7.82 3.80
CA PHE A 452 -3.65 -7.49 2.52
C PHE A 452 -2.15 -7.72 2.59
N GLY A 453 -1.56 -8.32 1.57
CA GLY A 453 -0.12 -8.50 1.44
C GLY A 453 0.26 -9.73 0.63
N GLY A 454 1.53 -9.82 0.29
CA GLY A 454 2.06 -10.84 -0.58
C GLY A 454 2.95 -11.88 0.08
N VAL A 455 3.40 -12.82 -0.73
CA VAL A 455 4.42 -13.83 -0.42
C VAL A 455 5.69 -13.54 -1.22
N LYS A 456 6.71 -14.38 -1.12
CA LYS A 456 8.01 -14.21 -1.80
C LYS A 456 8.62 -12.83 -1.54
N GLN A 457 9.18 -12.17 -2.58
CA GLN A 457 9.81 -10.85 -2.44
C GLN A 457 8.83 -9.67 -2.46
N THR A 458 7.53 -9.93 -2.35
CA THR A 458 6.52 -8.88 -2.20
C THR A 458 6.40 -8.40 -0.76
N GLY A 459 6.72 -9.24 0.22
CA GLY A 459 6.61 -8.87 1.63
C GLY A 459 7.44 -9.78 2.54
N ASN A 460 7.42 -9.49 3.83
CA ASN A 460 8.13 -10.27 4.85
C ASN A 460 7.21 -11.10 5.76
N GLY A 461 5.99 -11.40 5.30
CA GLY A 461 5.02 -12.26 5.99
C GLY A 461 3.99 -11.54 6.86
N HIS A 462 4.21 -10.26 7.18
CA HIS A 462 3.16 -9.45 7.80
C HIS A 462 2.11 -9.03 6.76
N ARG A 463 0.90 -8.73 7.24
CA ARG A 463 -0.22 -8.26 6.42
C ARG A 463 -0.65 -6.88 6.88
N GLU A 464 -1.13 -6.08 5.95
CA GLU A 464 -1.78 -4.80 6.20
C GLU A 464 -3.30 -4.99 6.21
N GLY A 465 -4.04 -4.09 6.84
CA GLY A 465 -5.49 -4.24 6.97
C GLY A 465 -5.93 -5.48 7.76
N GLY A 466 -7.23 -5.73 7.79
CA GLY A 466 -7.82 -6.88 8.45
C GLY A 466 -7.50 -6.98 9.94
N TRP A 467 -7.69 -8.19 10.48
CA TRP A 467 -7.48 -8.44 11.91
C TRP A 467 -6.02 -8.71 12.30
N GLU A 468 -5.16 -9.13 11.37
CA GLU A 468 -3.76 -9.50 11.65
C GLU A 468 -2.87 -8.30 11.91
N VAL A 469 -3.20 -7.14 11.34
CA VAL A 469 -2.38 -5.92 11.46
C VAL A 469 -2.23 -5.45 12.91
N TYR A 470 -3.22 -5.74 13.77
CA TYR A 470 -3.17 -5.38 15.20
C TYR A 470 -2.15 -6.22 15.98
N ASP A 471 -1.87 -7.44 15.52
CA ASP A 471 -0.81 -8.26 16.06
C ASP A 471 0.57 -7.68 15.73
N PHE A 472 0.71 -7.09 14.56
CA PHE A 472 1.94 -6.41 14.15
C PHE A 472 2.22 -5.17 15.03
N TYR A 473 1.21 -4.36 15.35
CA TYR A 473 1.38 -3.14 16.13
C TYR A 473 1.24 -3.30 17.65
N SER A 474 1.15 -4.51 18.15
CA SER A 474 1.06 -4.78 19.60
C SER A 474 1.86 -5.99 20.03
N GLU A 475 2.16 -6.09 21.32
CA GLU A 475 2.85 -7.23 21.93
C GLU A 475 1.95 -7.97 22.90
N THR A 476 2.12 -9.27 22.99
CA THR A 476 1.49 -10.09 24.02
C THR A 476 2.31 -10.02 25.29
N LYS A 477 1.68 -9.61 26.39
CA LYS A 477 2.21 -9.71 27.74
C LYS A 477 1.45 -10.79 28.51
N VAL A 478 2.19 -11.70 29.15
CA VAL A 478 1.64 -12.75 30.01
C VAL A 478 1.72 -12.31 31.46
N ILE A 479 0.66 -12.57 32.22
CA ILE A 479 0.57 -12.34 33.66
C ILE A 479 0.18 -13.63 34.35
N TYR A 480 0.89 -13.97 35.39
CA TYR A 480 0.53 -15.01 36.34
C TYR A 480 0.15 -14.37 37.66
N VAL A 481 -1.00 -14.77 38.23
CA VAL A 481 -1.43 -14.36 39.56
C VAL A 481 -1.49 -15.62 40.45
N ASP A 482 -0.52 -15.77 41.33
CA ASP A 482 -0.46 -16.86 42.29
C ASP A 482 -1.10 -16.38 43.61
N PHE A 483 -2.17 -17.05 44.02
CA PHE A 483 -2.87 -16.79 45.27
C PHE A 483 -2.88 -18.01 46.22
N SER A 484 -1.91 -18.92 46.02
CA SER A 484 -1.73 -20.13 46.85
C SER A 484 -1.17 -19.80 48.26
N GLY A 485 -0.57 -18.63 48.42
CA GLY A 485 0.09 -18.25 49.66
C GLY A 485 1.42 -18.96 49.94
N LYS A 486 1.95 -19.72 48.97
CA LYS A 486 3.22 -20.42 49.06
C LYS A 486 3.97 -20.36 47.72
N LEU A 487 5.28 -20.57 47.75
CA LEU A 487 6.06 -20.74 46.52
C LEU A 487 5.62 -22.02 45.79
N GLN A 488 5.17 -21.85 44.53
CA GLN A 488 4.90 -22.96 43.61
C GLN A 488 5.88 -22.89 42.45
N ARG A 489 6.55 -24.01 42.16
CA ARG A 489 7.52 -24.12 41.09
C ARG A 489 6.89 -24.83 39.90
N ALA A 490 6.72 -24.12 38.82
CA ALA A 490 6.24 -24.71 37.57
C ALA A 490 7.14 -25.87 37.13
N GLN A 491 6.60 -26.91 36.55
CA GLN A 491 7.26 -28.17 36.11
C GLN A 491 7.81 -29.02 37.25
N ILE A 492 7.76 -28.57 38.49
CA ILE A 492 8.29 -29.31 39.67
C ILE A 492 7.15 -29.68 40.61
N ASP A 493 6.29 -28.70 40.99
CA ASP A 493 5.21 -28.88 41.97
C ASP A 493 3.86 -29.20 41.24
N THR A 494 3.89 -30.03 40.21
CA THR A 494 2.74 -30.41 39.38
C THR A 494 2.13 -31.76 39.74
N GLU A 495 2.32 -32.25 41.00
CA GLU A 495 1.74 -33.52 41.43
C GLU A 495 0.21 -33.50 41.33
N ILE A 496 -0.39 -34.54 40.70
CA ILE A 496 -1.82 -34.77 40.51
C ILE A 496 -2.46 -35.25 41.83
#